data_cf769c057cd45ec06b553a2e6bb78522
#
_entry.id   cf769c057cd45ec06b553a2e6bb78522
#
_cell.length_a   1.000
_cell.length_b   1.000
_cell.length_c   1.000
_cell.angle_alpha   90.00
_cell.angle_beta   90.00
_cell.angle_gamma   90.00
#
_symmetry.space_group_name_H-M   'P 1'
#
loop_
_entity.id
_entity.type
_entity.pdbx_description
1 polymer ?
#
loop_
_entity_poly.entity_id
_entity_poly.type
_entity_poly.pdbx_seq_one_letter_code
_entity_poly.pdbx_strand_id
1 'polypeptide(L)'
;RVVEYAVKQSRLYEEMGGMIDYTEEELVFAAIFHDLGKLGDGDKENYIPQTDKWRQDKLSEMYTYNSDLDFMLIPDRSLYILQKFGIKVSQKEWLGIRLHDGVFDKANEAYFFSHMESSRQKTSIVSVLHSADFLASKVEYDIWKKNGGSSIPKQTKTASSTGKRVNASQGLSNMLKNL
;
A
#
# COMPACT_ATOMS: atom_id res chain seq x y z
N ARG A 1 8.37 0.87 6.31
CA ARG A 1 8.86 -0.53 6.31
C ARG A 1 8.81 -1.16 4.92
N VAL A 2 7.70 -1.10 4.18
CA VAL A 2 7.62 -1.70 2.84
C VAL A 2 8.75 -1.21 1.96
N VAL A 3 9.03 0.10 1.91
CA VAL A 3 10.17 0.67 1.17
C VAL A 3 11.51 0.05 1.58
N GLU A 4 11.77 -0.01 2.90
CA GLU A 4 13.01 -0.62 3.42
C GLU A 4 13.13 -2.09 3.01
N TYR A 5 12.02 -2.82 3.09
CA TYR A 5 11.98 -4.24 2.72
C TYR A 5 12.11 -4.43 1.22
N ALA A 6 11.49 -3.57 0.40
CA ALA A 6 11.62 -3.59 -1.05
C ALA A 6 13.09 -3.45 -1.49
N VAL A 7 13.81 -2.49 -0.93
CA VAL A 7 15.25 -2.30 -1.22
C VAL A 7 16.08 -3.51 -0.77
N LYS A 8 15.80 -4.07 0.41
CA LYS A 8 16.50 -5.28 0.88
C LYS A 8 16.17 -6.50 0.01
N GLN A 9 14.89 -6.68 -0.36
CA GLN A 9 14.46 -7.79 -1.22
C GLN A 9 15.04 -7.68 -2.63
N SER A 10 15.17 -6.46 -3.18
CA SER A 10 15.82 -6.24 -4.47
C SER A 10 17.26 -6.72 -4.46
N ARG A 11 18.03 -6.35 -3.42
CA ARG A 11 19.42 -6.79 -3.27
C ARG A 11 19.52 -8.30 -3.10
N LEU A 12 18.67 -8.88 -2.24
CA LEU A 12 18.64 -10.33 -2.03
C LEU A 12 18.27 -11.07 -3.32
N TYR A 13 17.33 -10.56 -4.10
CA TYR A 13 16.93 -11.15 -5.37
C TYR A 13 18.10 -11.19 -6.36
N GLU A 14 18.89 -10.12 -6.44
CA GLU A 14 20.10 -10.04 -7.25
C GLU A 14 21.20 -10.99 -6.75
N GLU A 15 21.46 -11.03 -5.43
CA GLU A 15 22.41 -11.96 -4.80
C GLU A 15 22.06 -13.44 -5.06
N MET A 16 20.77 -13.77 -5.19
CA MET A 16 20.28 -15.10 -5.55
C MET A 16 20.39 -15.41 -7.05
N GLY A 17 20.90 -14.47 -7.86
CA GLY A 17 21.06 -14.63 -9.30
C GLY A 17 19.88 -14.12 -10.13
N GLY A 18 18.92 -13.42 -9.52
CA GLY A 18 17.82 -12.75 -10.23
C GLY A 18 18.31 -11.52 -11.00
N MET A 19 17.64 -11.22 -12.10
CA MET A 19 17.95 -10.02 -12.90
C MET A 19 17.07 -8.86 -12.46
N ILE A 20 17.69 -7.75 -12.08
CA ILE A 20 17.02 -6.48 -11.82
C ILE A 20 16.91 -5.71 -13.13
N ASP A 21 15.69 -5.32 -13.50
CA ASP A 21 15.38 -4.63 -14.76
C ASP A 21 14.75 -3.25 -14.53
N TYR A 22 14.77 -2.76 -13.30
CA TYR A 22 14.24 -1.46 -12.85
C TYR A 22 15.31 -0.69 -12.08
N THR A 23 15.08 0.60 -11.84
CA THR A 23 15.96 1.41 -10.97
C THR A 23 15.48 1.37 -9.51
N GLU A 24 16.37 1.71 -8.56
CA GLU A 24 15.99 1.79 -7.15
C GLU A 24 14.90 2.87 -6.93
N GLU A 25 14.95 3.97 -7.69
CA GLU A 25 13.94 5.04 -7.65
C GLU A 25 12.56 4.52 -8.08
N GLU A 26 12.48 3.73 -9.16
CA GLU A 26 11.22 3.11 -9.61
C GLU A 26 10.64 2.18 -8.53
N LEU A 27 11.50 1.37 -7.89
CA LEU A 27 11.07 0.48 -6.80
C LEU A 27 10.59 1.26 -5.59
N VAL A 28 11.35 2.27 -5.16
CA VAL A 28 11.00 3.13 -4.02
C VAL A 28 9.70 3.88 -4.30
N PHE A 29 9.54 4.43 -5.50
CA PHE A 29 8.31 5.08 -5.92
C PHE A 29 7.12 4.12 -5.83
N ALA A 30 7.21 2.95 -6.44
CA ALA A 30 6.15 1.96 -6.38
C ALA A 30 5.84 1.52 -4.94
N ALA A 31 6.87 1.33 -4.10
CA ALA A 31 6.72 0.95 -2.71
C ALA A 31 6.10 2.05 -1.82
N ILE A 32 6.28 3.33 -2.15
CA ILE A 32 5.62 4.43 -1.44
C ILE A 32 4.13 4.50 -1.80
N PHE A 33 3.80 4.30 -3.09
CA PHE A 33 2.48 4.62 -3.61
C PHE A 33 1.57 3.40 -3.84
N HIS A 34 2.04 2.15 -3.59
CA HIS A 34 1.24 0.95 -3.84
C HIS A 34 -0.14 1.01 -3.15
N ASP A 35 -0.18 1.52 -1.94
CA ASP A 35 -1.36 1.59 -1.06
C ASP A 35 -1.98 3.01 -0.94
N LEU A 36 -1.56 3.96 -1.78
CA LEU A 36 -2.05 5.33 -1.73
C LEU A 36 -3.59 5.41 -1.81
N GLY A 37 -4.22 4.49 -2.53
CA GLY A 37 -5.67 4.39 -2.67
C GLY A 37 -6.42 4.16 -1.36
N LYS A 38 -5.74 3.70 -0.30
CA LYS A 38 -6.33 3.56 1.05
C LYS A 38 -6.69 4.90 1.69
N LEU A 39 -6.13 6.00 1.22
CA LEU A 39 -6.47 7.35 1.70
C LEU A 39 -7.85 7.83 1.25
N GLY A 40 -8.41 7.25 0.19
CA GLY A 40 -9.66 7.72 -0.41
C GLY A 40 -9.43 8.71 -1.55
N ASP A 41 -10.37 9.62 -1.79
CA ASP A 41 -10.26 10.66 -2.82
C ASP A 41 -10.78 12.01 -2.32
N GLY A 42 -9.97 13.03 -2.47
CA GLY A 42 -10.27 14.39 -2.01
C GLY A 42 -10.40 14.47 -0.50
N ASP A 43 -11.56 14.83 -0.01
CA ASP A 43 -11.93 14.92 1.40
C ASP A 43 -12.64 13.67 1.94
N LYS A 44 -12.87 12.67 1.07
CA LYS A 44 -13.54 11.42 1.41
C LYS A 44 -12.51 10.32 1.71
N GLU A 45 -12.52 9.82 2.93
CA GLU A 45 -11.69 8.68 3.34
C GLU A 45 -12.20 7.39 2.71
N ASN A 46 -11.31 6.46 2.33
CA ASN A 46 -11.68 5.16 1.77
C ASN A 46 -12.34 4.24 2.81
N TYR A 47 -11.91 4.36 4.06
CA TYR A 47 -12.44 3.59 5.18
C TYR A 47 -13.08 4.51 6.21
N ILE A 48 -14.32 4.17 6.59
CA ILE A 48 -15.05 4.86 7.64
C ILE A 48 -15.28 3.90 8.83
N PRO A 49 -15.47 4.40 10.06
CA PRO A 49 -15.76 3.54 11.21
C PRO A 49 -16.99 2.67 10.95
N GLN A 50 -16.88 1.38 11.28
CA GLN A 50 -18.01 0.47 11.28
C GLN A 50 -18.99 0.85 12.41
N THR A 51 -20.26 1.03 12.08
CA THR A 51 -21.31 1.37 13.05
C THR A 51 -22.14 0.16 13.50
N ASP A 52 -22.09 -0.95 12.75
CA ASP A 52 -22.78 -2.18 13.08
C ASP A 52 -22.01 -2.93 14.17
N LYS A 53 -22.61 -2.97 15.39
CA LYS A 53 -22.00 -3.64 16.55
C LYS A 53 -21.86 -5.14 16.36
N TRP A 54 -22.77 -5.80 15.64
CA TRP A 54 -22.65 -7.22 15.39
C TRP A 54 -21.39 -7.52 14.55
N ARG A 55 -21.12 -6.72 13.52
CA ARG A 55 -19.90 -6.84 12.71
C ARG A 55 -18.63 -6.57 13.53
N GLN A 56 -18.66 -5.54 14.38
CA GLN A 56 -17.55 -5.25 15.29
C GLN A 56 -17.28 -6.44 16.24
N ASP A 57 -18.32 -6.97 16.88
CA ASP A 57 -18.19 -7.97 17.94
C ASP A 57 -17.93 -9.38 17.39
N LYS A 58 -18.53 -9.75 16.26
CA LYS A 58 -18.46 -11.10 15.71
C LYS A 58 -17.41 -11.26 14.61
N LEU A 59 -17.17 -10.22 13.82
CA LEU A 59 -16.25 -10.26 12.69
C LEU A 59 -14.98 -9.46 12.94
N SER A 60 -14.90 -8.72 14.06
CA SER A 60 -13.79 -7.79 14.37
C SER A 60 -13.61 -6.73 13.28
N GLU A 61 -14.67 -6.39 12.55
CA GLU A 61 -14.67 -5.37 11.51
C GLU A 61 -14.84 -3.99 12.14
N MET A 62 -13.74 -3.30 12.40
CA MET A 62 -13.75 -1.97 13.01
C MET A 62 -13.99 -0.84 12.00
N TYR A 63 -13.82 -1.12 10.70
CA TYR A 63 -13.96 -0.18 9.60
C TYR A 63 -14.72 -0.83 8.45
N THR A 64 -15.37 0.00 7.64
CA THR A 64 -16.03 -0.41 6.39
C THR A 64 -15.63 0.53 5.27
N TYR A 65 -15.84 0.10 4.02
CA TYR A 65 -15.65 0.97 2.87
C TYR A 65 -16.65 2.14 2.89
N ASN A 66 -16.17 3.31 2.51
CA ASN A 66 -17.01 4.49 2.39
C ASN A 66 -17.87 4.40 1.12
N SER A 67 -19.20 4.27 1.31
CA SER A 67 -20.18 4.19 0.21
C SER A 67 -20.32 5.48 -0.59
N ASP A 68 -19.78 6.61 -0.10
CA ASP A 68 -19.79 7.88 -0.81
C ASP A 68 -18.69 8.00 -1.87
N LEU A 69 -17.82 6.99 -1.93
CA LEU A 69 -16.80 6.84 -2.98
C LEU A 69 -17.22 5.78 -3.99
N ASP A 70 -16.96 6.05 -5.26
CA ASP A 70 -17.03 5.02 -6.28
C ASP A 70 -16.06 3.89 -5.93
N PHE A 71 -16.51 2.65 -6.08
CA PHE A 71 -15.65 1.50 -5.79
C PHE A 71 -14.48 1.44 -6.78
N MET A 72 -13.29 1.36 -6.24
CA MET A 72 -12.06 1.07 -6.97
C MET A 72 -11.21 0.10 -6.14
N LEU A 73 -10.49 -0.80 -6.80
CA LEU A 73 -9.43 -1.55 -6.14
C LEU A 73 -8.37 -0.56 -5.62
N ILE A 74 -7.75 -0.87 -4.50
CA ILE A 74 -6.76 0.01 -3.89
C ILE A 74 -5.62 0.39 -4.87
N PRO A 75 -5.02 -0.56 -5.61
CA PRO A 75 -3.99 -0.22 -6.59
C PRO A 75 -4.51 0.71 -7.71
N ASP A 76 -5.73 0.46 -8.19
CA ASP A 76 -6.33 1.28 -9.25
C ASP A 76 -6.59 2.71 -8.77
N ARG A 77 -7.08 2.86 -7.54
CA ARG A 77 -7.24 4.17 -6.91
C ARG A 77 -5.90 4.86 -6.67
N SER A 78 -4.86 4.12 -6.28
CA SER A 78 -3.50 4.67 -6.15
C SER A 78 -3.02 5.29 -7.46
N LEU A 79 -3.16 4.58 -8.56
CA LEU A 79 -2.79 5.04 -9.90
C LEU A 79 -3.66 6.23 -10.37
N TYR A 80 -4.97 6.18 -10.09
CA TYR A 80 -5.88 7.29 -10.38
C TYR A 80 -5.48 8.57 -9.64
N ILE A 81 -5.12 8.46 -8.35
CA ILE A 81 -4.68 9.61 -7.56
C ILE A 81 -3.39 10.20 -8.13
N LEU A 82 -2.39 9.36 -8.47
CA LEU A 82 -1.15 9.83 -9.10
C LEU A 82 -1.44 10.57 -10.41
N GLN A 83 -2.29 10.01 -11.26
CA GLN A 83 -2.73 10.64 -12.50
C GLN A 83 -3.46 11.97 -12.23
N LYS A 84 -4.36 12.01 -11.26
CA LYS A 84 -5.12 13.23 -10.88
C LYS A 84 -4.20 14.39 -10.50
N PHE A 85 -3.07 14.10 -9.88
CA PHE A 85 -2.05 15.10 -9.52
C PHE A 85 -1.00 15.32 -10.61
N GLY A 86 -1.15 14.75 -11.80
CA GLY A 86 -0.23 14.91 -12.92
C GLY A 86 1.13 14.23 -12.72
N ILE A 87 1.22 13.30 -11.78
CA ILE A 87 2.45 12.55 -11.49
C ILE A 87 2.61 11.48 -12.59
N LYS A 88 3.74 11.54 -13.30
CA LYS A 88 4.07 10.53 -14.31
C LYS A 88 4.50 9.25 -13.63
N VAL A 89 3.98 8.14 -14.13
CA VAL A 89 4.27 6.79 -13.64
C VAL A 89 4.89 6.00 -14.79
N SER A 90 6.06 5.40 -14.59
CA SER A 90 6.68 4.51 -15.57
C SER A 90 5.88 3.20 -15.69
N GLN A 91 6.10 2.44 -16.75
CA GLN A 91 5.43 1.14 -16.92
C GLN A 91 5.77 0.18 -15.77
N LYS A 92 7.00 0.20 -15.27
CA LYS A 92 7.46 -0.66 -14.18
C LYS A 92 6.86 -0.25 -12.84
N GLU A 93 6.83 1.03 -12.56
CA GLU A 93 6.13 1.57 -11.39
C GLU A 93 4.65 1.24 -11.42
N TRP A 94 4.01 1.40 -12.59
CA TRP A 94 2.60 1.04 -12.77
C TRP A 94 2.36 -0.44 -12.48
N LEU A 95 3.17 -1.34 -13.06
CA LEU A 95 3.07 -2.78 -12.82
C LEU A 95 3.35 -3.14 -11.36
N GLY A 96 4.35 -2.52 -10.74
CA GLY A 96 4.65 -2.69 -9.32
C GLY A 96 3.45 -2.32 -8.46
N ILE A 97 2.90 -1.13 -8.64
CA ILE A 97 1.73 -0.64 -7.88
C ILE A 97 0.51 -1.52 -8.16
N ARG A 98 0.19 -1.78 -9.45
CA ARG A 98 -1.04 -2.49 -9.83
C ARG A 98 -1.06 -3.94 -9.34
N LEU A 99 0.09 -4.59 -9.29
CA LEU A 99 0.19 -6.03 -9.05
C LEU A 99 0.81 -6.40 -7.69
N HIS A 100 1.03 -5.42 -6.79
CA HIS A 100 1.70 -5.69 -5.51
C HIS A 100 0.99 -6.72 -4.62
N ASP A 101 -0.34 -6.82 -4.69
CA ASP A 101 -1.11 -7.86 -3.99
C ASP A 101 -0.89 -9.27 -4.56
N GLY A 102 -0.20 -9.38 -5.71
CA GLY A 102 0.06 -10.67 -6.35
C GLY A 102 -1.23 -11.41 -6.68
N VAL A 103 -1.22 -12.72 -6.45
CA VAL A 103 -2.38 -13.60 -6.67
C VAL A 103 -3.44 -13.54 -5.58
N PHE A 104 -3.20 -12.79 -4.50
CA PHE A 104 -4.22 -12.55 -3.48
C PHE A 104 -5.35 -11.65 -4.00
N ASP A 105 -5.07 -10.80 -5.00
CA ASP A 105 -6.11 -10.11 -5.76
C ASP A 105 -6.46 -10.92 -7.01
N LYS A 106 -7.70 -11.42 -7.07
CA LYS A 106 -8.22 -12.19 -8.21
C LYS A 106 -8.16 -11.41 -9.53
N ALA A 107 -8.25 -10.08 -9.50
CA ALA A 107 -8.13 -9.25 -10.68
C ALA A 107 -6.73 -9.32 -11.35
N ASN A 108 -5.74 -9.86 -10.63
CA ASN A 108 -4.38 -10.03 -11.12
C ASN A 108 -4.15 -11.37 -11.86
N GLU A 109 -5.09 -12.30 -11.82
CA GLU A 109 -4.91 -13.66 -12.37
C GLU A 109 -4.38 -13.65 -13.81
N ALA A 110 -4.88 -12.75 -14.66
CA ALA A 110 -4.47 -12.65 -16.06
C ALA A 110 -2.97 -12.32 -16.24
N TYR A 111 -2.34 -11.70 -15.23
CA TYR A 111 -0.93 -11.34 -15.26
C TYR A 111 -0.01 -12.46 -14.76
N PHE A 112 -0.52 -13.35 -13.92
CA PHE A 112 0.28 -14.39 -13.26
C PHE A 112 0.08 -15.78 -13.88
N PHE A 113 -1.13 -16.10 -14.35
CA PHE A 113 -1.48 -17.42 -14.83
C PHE A 113 -1.56 -17.47 -16.36
N SER A 114 -0.45 -17.15 -17.01
CA SER A 114 -0.34 -17.32 -18.46
C SER A 114 0.55 -18.52 -18.82
N HIS A 115 0.05 -19.37 -19.70
CA HIS A 115 0.83 -20.46 -20.30
C HIS A 115 1.70 -19.98 -21.47
N MET A 116 1.42 -18.78 -22.01
CA MET A 116 2.14 -18.21 -23.14
C MET A 116 3.27 -17.32 -22.64
N GLU A 117 4.48 -17.55 -23.11
CA GLU A 117 5.66 -16.75 -22.74
C GLU A 117 5.47 -15.25 -23.07
N SER A 118 4.78 -14.96 -24.19
CA SER A 118 4.47 -13.58 -24.60
C SER A 118 3.61 -12.81 -23.60
N SER A 119 2.86 -13.50 -22.74
CA SER A 119 1.95 -12.92 -21.75
C SER A 119 2.48 -13.01 -20.31
N ARG A 120 3.71 -13.48 -20.13
CA ARG A 120 4.33 -13.54 -18.80
C ARG A 120 4.85 -12.17 -18.38
N GLN A 121 4.78 -11.92 -17.07
CA GLN A 121 5.47 -10.77 -16.48
C GLN A 121 6.98 -10.89 -16.72
N LYS A 122 7.55 -9.83 -17.27
CA LYS A 122 8.98 -9.77 -17.61
C LYS A 122 9.79 -8.95 -16.60
N THR A 123 9.11 -8.09 -15.83
CA THR A 123 9.77 -7.25 -14.84
C THR A 123 9.79 -7.90 -13.46
N SER A 124 10.94 -7.85 -12.80
CA SER A 124 11.13 -8.38 -11.45
C SER A 124 10.56 -7.46 -10.35
N ILE A 125 10.24 -6.20 -10.66
CA ILE A 125 9.69 -5.24 -9.67
C ILE A 125 8.42 -5.76 -9.00
N VAL A 126 7.56 -6.46 -9.75
CA VAL A 126 6.31 -7.03 -9.23
C VAL A 126 6.58 -8.05 -8.13
N SER A 127 7.49 -9.00 -8.40
CA SER A 127 7.83 -10.06 -7.44
C SER A 127 8.53 -9.51 -6.20
N VAL A 128 9.42 -8.54 -6.40
CA VAL A 128 10.18 -7.92 -5.30
C VAL A 128 9.25 -7.09 -4.41
N LEU A 129 8.41 -6.25 -4.99
CA LEU A 129 7.48 -5.42 -4.22
C LEU A 129 6.42 -6.27 -3.50
N HIS A 130 5.83 -7.25 -4.19
CA HIS A 130 4.89 -8.19 -3.58
C HIS A 130 5.48 -8.91 -2.36
N SER A 131 6.71 -9.44 -2.51
CA SER A 131 7.40 -10.12 -1.41
C SER A 131 7.70 -9.17 -0.25
N ALA A 132 8.10 -7.93 -0.55
CA ALA A 132 8.40 -6.93 0.46
C ALA A 132 7.18 -6.53 1.27
N ASP A 133 6.05 -6.29 0.61
CA ASP A 133 4.78 -5.93 1.26
C ASP A 133 4.27 -7.09 2.12
N PHE A 134 4.25 -8.31 1.57
CA PHE A 134 3.86 -9.51 2.32
C PHE A 134 4.73 -9.71 3.57
N LEU A 135 6.06 -9.61 3.47
CA LEU A 135 6.96 -9.73 4.61
C LEU A 135 6.77 -8.60 5.63
N ALA A 136 6.57 -7.37 5.17
CA ALA A 136 6.32 -6.25 6.06
C ALA A 136 5.09 -6.53 6.94
N SER A 137 3.99 -6.99 6.35
CA SER A 137 2.77 -7.32 7.08
C SER A 137 2.98 -8.44 8.12
N LYS A 138 3.77 -9.48 7.79
CA LYS A 138 4.07 -10.59 8.71
C LYS A 138 4.96 -10.16 9.87
N VAL A 139 6.01 -9.40 9.59
CA VAL A 139 6.91 -8.92 10.64
C VAL A 139 6.21 -7.92 11.56
N GLU A 140 5.35 -7.05 11.04
CA GLU A 140 4.51 -6.16 11.86
C GLU A 140 3.61 -6.96 12.80
N TYR A 141 2.98 -8.02 12.30
CA TYR A 141 2.16 -8.91 13.11
C TYR A 141 2.98 -9.58 14.22
N ASP A 142 4.19 -10.08 13.92
CA ASP A 142 5.07 -10.71 14.91
C ASP A 142 5.52 -9.71 15.99
N ILE A 143 5.84 -8.48 15.59
CA ILE A 143 6.21 -7.41 16.52
C ILE A 143 5.01 -7.07 17.41
N TRP A 144 3.82 -6.92 16.84
CA TRP A 144 2.59 -6.67 17.59
C TRP A 144 2.32 -7.79 18.60
N LYS A 145 2.45 -9.05 18.19
CA LYS A 145 2.26 -10.22 19.05
C LYS A 145 3.28 -10.27 20.20
N LYS A 146 4.55 -10.00 19.92
CA LYS A 146 5.61 -9.92 20.94
C LYS A 146 5.36 -8.83 21.97
N ASN A 147 4.74 -7.74 21.55
CA ASN A 147 4.41 -6.61 22.43
C ASN A 147 3.08 -6.79 23.18
N GLY A 148 2.57 -8.02 23.28
CA GLY A 148 1.40 -8.37 24.09
C GLY A 148 0.08 -8.38 23.33
N GLY A 149 0.08 -8.22 22.00
CA GLY A 149 -1.12 -8.38 21.17
C GLY A 149 -2.29 -7.45 21.49
N SER A 150 -2.07 -6.42 22.29
CA SER A 150 -3.10 -5.47 22.73
C SER A 150 -3.25 -4.37 21.68
N SER A 151 -4.25 -4.49 20.85
CA SER A 151 -4.69 -3.40 19.98
C SER A 151 -5.30 -2.31 20.83
N ILE A 152 -4.63 -1.24 21.00
CA ILE A 152 -4.92 0.12 21.44
C ILE A 152 -3.87 0.48 22.50
N PRO A 153 -2.92 1.38 22.21
CA PRO A 153 -2.19 2.05 23.28
C PRO A 153 -3.26 2.77 24.10
N LYS A 154 -3.41 2.40 25.38
CA LYS A 154 -4.15 3.24 26.33
C LYS A 154 -3.53 4.62 26.19
N GLN A 155 -4.28 5.57 25.63
CA GLN A 155 -3.90 6.97 25.67
C GLN A 155 -3.71 7.33 27.14
N THR A 156 -2.45 7.40 27.57
CA THR A 156 -2.12 8.14 28.77
C THR A 156 -2.58 9.56 28.50
N LYS A 157 -3.57 9.99 29.27
CA LYS A 157 -4.04 11.38 29.29
C LYS A 157 -2.86 12.25 29.73
N THR A 158 -2.05 12.67 28.78
CA THR A 158 -1.15 13.80 28.96
C THR A 158 -1.94 15.06 28.63
N ALA A 159 -1.86 15.99 29.56
CA ALA A 159 -2.59 17.24 29.55
C ALA A 159 -2.51 18.00 28.24
N SER A 160 -3.64 18.65 27.92
CA SER A 160 -3.89 19.57 26.84
C SER A 160 -2.67 20.38 26.41
N SER A 161 -2.26 20.19 25.17
CA SER A 161 -1.69 21.25 24.38
C SER A 161 -2.53 21.37 23.12
N THR A 162 -3.12 22.54 22.93
CA THR A 162 -3.89 22.95 21.78
C THR A 162 -3.02 22.92 20.51
N GLY A 163 -2.91 21.75 19.90
CA GLY A 163 -2.28 21.58 18.59
C GLY A 163 -3.37 21.50 17.52
N LYS A 164 -3.39 22.47 16.61
CA LYS A 164 -4.25 22.46 15.42
C LYS A 164 -4.08 21.12 14.68
N ARG A 165 -5.19 20.39 14.48
CA ARG A 165 -5.25 19.28 13.55
C ARG A 165 -4.82 19.78 12.17
N VAL A 166 -3.69 19.35 11.67
CA VAL A 166 -3.29 19.51 10.29
C VAL A 166 -4.02 18.41 9.53
N ASN A 167 -4.94 18.77 8.62
CA ASN A 167 -5.59 17.80 7.75
C ASN A 167 -4.52 17.07 6.92
N ALA A 168 -4.62 15.75 6.80
CA ALA A 168 -3.69 14.92 6.03
C ALA A 168 -3.51 15.42 4.58
N SER A 169 -4.56 16.00 3.99
CA SER A 169 -4.52 16.65 2.68
C SER A 169 -3.56 17.85 2.60
N GLN A 170 -3.39 18.61 3.68
CA GLN A 170 -2.43 19.73 3.72
C GLN A 170 -0.97 19.25 3.85
N GLY A 171 -0.74 18.13 4.52
CA GLY A 171 0.57 17.51 4.61
C GLY A 171 1.10 17.04 3.27
N LEU A 172 0.27 16.34 2.51
CA LEU A 172 0.61 15.85 1.17
C LEU A 172 0.83 17.00 0.17
N SER A 173 -0.03 18.03 0.20
CA SER A 173 0.10 19.22 -0.64
C SER A 173 1.42 19.98 -0.38
N ASN A 174 1.92 19.99 0.86
CA ASN A 174 3.17 20.65 1.19
C ASN A 174 4.40 19.83 0.79
N MET A 175 4.31 18.49 0.80
CA MET A 175 5.38 17.62 0.30
C MET A 175 5.54 17.73 -1.22
N LEU A 176 4.43 17.80 -1.96
CA LEU A 176 4.44 17.88 -3.42
C LEU A 176 4.87 19.26 -3.98
N LYS A 177 4.88 20.32 -3.16
CA LYS A 177 5.37 21.65 -3.58
C LYS A 177 6.87 21.79 -3.53
N ASN A 178 7.57 20.84 -2.92
CA ASN A 178 9.04 20.85 -2.75
C ASN A 178 9.74 19.78 -3.60
N LEU A 179 9.00 19.09 -4.49
CA LEU A 179 9.51 18.24 -5.55
C LEU A 179 9.42 18.98 -6.91
#